data_d3812e91b9faae1ec9663ae2b9f85908
#
_entry.id   d3812e91b9faae1ec9663ae2b9f85908
#
_cell.length_a   1.000
_cell.length_b   1.000
_cell.length_c   1.000
_cell.angle_alpha   90.00
_cell.angle_beta   90.00
_cell.angle_gamma   90.00
#
_symmetry.space_group_name_H-M   'P 1'
#
loop_
_entity.id
_entity.type
_entity.pdbx_description
1 polymer ?
#
loop_
_entity_poly.entity_id
_entity_poly.type
_entity_poly.pdbx_seq_one_letter_code
_entity_poly.pdbx_strand_id
1 'polypeptide(L)'
;MTESALRMAERLLADPPEHPDVSKGYLDLLGDRPAGDAGAIQALWASRLGSLFYDNAQTVMRRVLTAWHEPTEWLNLPVGGVALDVGSGPGNVTAALGRAVGPGGLALGVDVSEPMLARAVAAEAGPNVGFLRADAQDLPLSDESVDGVVSIAMLQLIPEPARAVAEMVRVLRSGRRVAVMVPTAGPAAAALRYLPHAGAHSFGDDELADVFEGLGLTSVRANTVGTIQWVRGKKP
;
A
#
# COMPACT_ATOMS: atom_id res chain seq x y z
N MET A 1 -8.85 28.23 5.71
CA MET A 1 -8.32 27.53 4.55
C MET A 1 -7.90 26.14 5.02
N THR A 2 -8.52 25.10 4.51
CA THR A 2 -8.16 23.71 4.86
C THR A 2 -6.77 23.44 4.30
N GLU A 3 -5.89 22.87 5.13
CA GLU A 3 -4.55 22.48 4.70
C GLU A 3 -4.65 21.35 3.66
N SER A 4 -3.77 21.36 2.64
CA SER A 4 -3.79 20.30 1.63
C SER A 4 -3.22 18.98 2.18
N ALA A 5 -3.72 17.85 1.65
CA ALA A 5 -3.22 16.52 2.03
C ALA A 5 -1.69 16.40 1.88
N LEU A 6 -1.10 17.00 0.84
CA LEU A 6 0.36 16.98 0.64
C LEU A 6 1.13 17.72 1.73
N ARG A 7 0.64 18.86 2.21
CA ARG A 7 1.27 19.56 3.34
C ARG A 7 1.16 18.79 4.65
N MET A 8 0.05 18.07 4.85
CA MET A 8 -0.09 17.18 5.98
C MET A 8 0.90 16.01 5.88
N ALA A 9 1.08 15.46 4.68
CA ALA A 9 2.02 14.39 4.40
C ALA A 9 3.48 14.82 4.64
N GLU A 10 3.88 16.01 4.21
CA GLU A 10 5.23 16.56 4.44
C GLU A 10 5.64 16.54 5.92
N ARG A 11 4.70 16.79 6.83
CA ARG A 11 4.98 16.76 8.29
C ARG A 11 5.18 15.36 8.86
N LEU A 12 4.81 14.33 8.12
CA LEU A 12 5.01 12.94 8.52
C LEU A 12 6.36 12.40 8.06
N LEU A 13 7.06 13.12 7.17
CA LEU A 13 8.35 12.70 6.67
C LEU A 13 9.41 12.69 7.78
N ALA A 14 10.28 11.68 7.75
CA ALA A 14 11.44 11.59 8.64
C ALA A 14 12.50 12.64 8.29
N ASP A 15 12.68 12.89 6.99
CA ASP A 15 13.61 13.86 6.44
C ASP A 15 12.92 14.63 5.29
N PRO A 16 12.18 15.70 5.59
CA PRO A 16 11.47 16.45 4.57
C PRO A 16 12.45 17.23 3.68
N PRO A 17 12.32 17.14 2.34
CA PRO A 17 13.15 17.89 1.43
C PRO A 17 12.89 19.40 1.55
N GLU A 18 13.92 20.23 1.42
CA GLU A 18 13.79 21.71 1.42
C GLU A 18 12.84 22.21 0.30
N HIS A 19 12.87 21.53 -0.85
CA HIS A 19 12.06 21.81 -2.02
C HIS A 19 11.32 20.56 -2.49
N PRO A 20 10.14 20.25 -1.93
CA PRO A 20 9.39 19.08 -2.33
C PRO A 20 8.86 19.20 -3.76
N ASP A 21 9.10 18.17 -4.59
CA ASP A 21 8.49 18.11 -5.93
C ASP A 21 7.06 17.60 -5.82
N VAL A 22 6.12 18.50 -6.05
CA VAL A 22 4.68 18.23 -6.10
C VAL A 22 4.07 18.56 -7.46
N SER A 23 4.91 18.79 -8.47
CA SER A 23 4.50 19.25 -9.80
C SER A 23 3.52 18.31 -10.52
N LYS A 24 3.56 17.02 -10.19
CA LYS A 24 2.68 15.96 -10.75
C LYS A 24 1.42 15.70 -9.92
N GLY A 25 1.17 16.49 -8.86
CA GLY A 25 0.03 16.34 -7.95
C GLY A 25 0.23 15.27 -6.85
N TYR A 26 1.40 14.65 -6.78
CA TYR A 26 1.88 13.82 -5.67
C TYR A 26 3.25 14.33 -5.22
N LEU A 27 3.68 13.93 -4.05
CA LEU A 27 5.02 14.23 -3.54
C LEU A 27 6.02 13.19 -4.06
N ASP A 28 6.95 13.61 -4.92
CA ASP A 28 7.98 12.73 -5.48
C ASP A 28 9.23 12.74 -4.59
N LEU A 29 9.48 11.60 -3.92
CA LEU A 29 10.63 11.42 -3.03
C LEU A 29 11.69 10.47 -3.62
N LEU A 30 11.42 9.90 -4.80
CA LEU A 30 12.39 9.07 -5.51
C LEU A 30 13.18 9.86 -6.56
N GLY A 31 12.58 10.89 -7.19
CA GLY A 31 13.20 11.61 -8.27
C GLY A 31 13.61 10.68 -9.42
N ASP A 32 14.83 10.88 -9.95
CA ASP A 32 15.41 10.04 -11.01
C ASP A 32 16.03 8.73 -10.50
N ARG A 33 15.96 8.44 -9.19
CA ARG A 33 16.45 7.17 -8.67
C ARG A 33 15.60 6.02 -9.21
N PRO A 34 16.25 5.00 -9.82
CA PRO A 34 15.50 3.78 -10.15
C PRO A 34 14.94 3.21 -8.84
N ALA A 35 13.66 2.92 -8.82
CA ALA A 35 13.05 2.19 -7.71
C ALA A 35 13.64 0.77 -7.73
N GLY A 36 14.75 0.54 -7.05
CA GLY A 36 15.45 -0.73 -6.91
C GLY A 36 15.38 -1.66 -8.14
N ASP A 37 15.37 -2.98 -7.95
CA ASP A 37 15.13 -3.97 -9.02
C ASP A 37 13.66 -4.00 -9.54
N ALA A 38 12.82 -3.09 -9.06
CA ALA A 38 11.43 -2.95 -9.51
C ALA A 38 11.29 -2.48 -10.97
N GLY A 39 12.39 -2.07 -11.63
CA GLY A 39 12.36 -1.54 -12.99
C GLY A 39 11.74 -2.47 -14.04
N ALA A 40 11.95 -3.79 -13.94
CA ALA A 40 11.35 -4.78 -14.85
C ALA A 40 9.84 -4.97 -14.58
N ILE A 41 9.44 -4.92 -13.32
CA ILE A 41 8.03 -5.02 -12.90
C ILE A 41 7.30 -3.72 -13.25
N GLN A 42 7.92 -2.55 -13.05
CA GLN A 42 7.38 -1.26 -13.49
C GLN A 42 7.18 -1.21 -15.02
N ALA A 43 8.14 -1.71 -15.79
CA ALA A 43 8.03 -1.78 -17.24
C ALA A 43 6.88 -2.68 -17.70
N LEU A 44 6.63 -3.79 -16.98
CA LEU A 44 5.50 -4.68 -17.25
C LEU A 44 4.16 -4.00 -16.97
N TRP A 45 4.02 -3.31 -15.83
CA TRP A 45 2.79 -2.59 -15.46
C TRP A 45 2.55 -1.32 -16.28
N ALA A 46 3.63 -0.68 -16.76
CA ALA A 46 3.56 0.44 -17.71
C ALA A 46 3.21 0.00 -19.14
N SER A 47 3.32 -1.29 -19.46
CA SER A 47 3.00 -1.82 -20.79
C SER A 47 1.49 -1.84 -21.04
N ARG A 48 1.08 -1.81 -22.35
CA ARG A 48 -0.33 -1.98 -22.76
C ARG A 48 -0.94 -3.31 -22.28
N LEU A 49 -0.12 -4.36 -22.15
CA LEU A 49 -0.54 -5.65 -21.60
C LEU A 49 -0.77 -5.56 -20.09
N GLY A 50 0.06 -4.83 -19.35
CA GLY A 50 -0.17 -4.57 -17.93
C GLY A 50 -1.46 -3.80 -17.68
N SER A 51 -1.81 -2.81 -18.52
CA SER A 51 -3.06 -2.06 -18.39
C SER A 51 -4.31 -2.91 -18.71
N LEU A 52 -4.27 -3.79 -19.70
CA LEU A 52 -5.37 -4.73 -20.01
C LEU A 52 -5.55 -5.80 -18.93
N PHE A 53 -4.45 -6.30 -18.37
CA PHE A 53 -4.50 -7.20 -17.21
C PHE A 53 -5.04 -6.48 -15.98
N TYR A 54 -4.66 -5.22 -15.80
CA TYR A 54 -5.10 -4.38 -14.71
C TYR A 54 -6.62 -4.11 -14.77
N ASP A 55 -7.17 -3.74 -15.94
CA ASP A 55 -8.60 -3.46 -16.11
C ASP A 55 -9.47 -4.70 -15.88
N ASN A 56 -9.01 -5.89 -16.31
CA ASN A 56 -9.68 -7.14 -16.02
C ASN A 56 -9.49 -7.59 -14.55
N ALA A 57 -8.29 -7.44 -13.99
CA ALA A 57 -8.02 -7.74 -12.59
C ALA A 57 -8.77 -6.77 -11.66
N GLN A 58 -8.90 -5.49 -12.02
CA GLN A 58 -9.75 -4.53 -11.29
C GLN A 58 -11.22 -4.94 -11.25
N THR A 59 -11.78 -5.43 -12.35
CA THR A 59 -13.20 -5.85 -12.38
C THR A 59 -13.43 -7.06 -11.49
N VAL A 60 -12.50 -8.02 -11.48
CA VAL A 60 -12.53 -9.17 -10.57
C VAL A 60 -12.23 -8.72 -9.15
N MET A 61 -11.23 -7.86 -8.96
CA MET A 61 -10.85 -7.33 -7.64
C MET A 61 -11.96 -6.47 -7.03
N ARG A 62 -12.63 -5.60 -7.82
CA ARG A 62 -13.81 -4.84 -7.34
C ARG A 62 -14.94 -5.76 -6.88
N ARG A 63 -15.20 -6.87 -7.58
CA ARG A 63 -16.20 -7.86 -7.16
C ARG A 63 -15.79 -8.62 -5.90
N VAL A 64 -14.49 -8.90 -5.75
CA VAL A 64 -13.92 -9.55 -4.58
C VAL A 64 -13.87 -8.58 -3.39
N LEU A 65 -13.48 -7.31 -3.59
CA LEU A 65 -13.43 -6.30 -2.55
C LEU A 65 -14.82 -5.86 -2.06
N THR A 66 -15.85 -5.87 -2.92
CA THR A 66 -17.23 -5.62 -2.50
C THR A 66 -17.87 -6.80 -1.76
N ALA A 67 -17.34 -8.01 -1.94
CA ALA A 67 -17.78 -9.19 -1.20
C ALA A 67 -17.07 -9.35 0.15
N TRP A 68 -16.04 -8.55 0.42
CA TRP A 68 -15.20 -8.66 1.61
C TRP A 68 -15.24 -7.32 2.34
N HIS A 69 -15.70 -7.34 3.56
CA HIS A 69 -15.75 -6.18 4.45
C HIS A 69 -14.48 -5.36 4.31
N GLU A 70 -14.64 -4.10 3.94
CA GLU A 70 -13.51 -3.22 3.65
C GLU A 70 -12.47 -3.28 4.78
N PRO A 71 -11.17 -3.37 4.46
CA PRO A 71 -10.12 -3.41 5.48
C PRO A 71 -10.20 -2.23 6.45
N THR A 72 -10.87 -1.16 6.06
CA THR A 72 -11.12 0.05 6.85
C THR A 72 -11.85 -0.23 8.17
N GLU A 73 -12.84 -1.12 8.19
CA GLU A 73 -13.58 -1.45 9.43
C GLU A 73 -12.68 -2.13 10.45
N TRP A 74 -11.87 -3.09 9.98
CA TRP A 74 -10.99 -3.81 10.88
C TRP A 74 -9.84 -2.96 11.39
N LEU A 75 -9.31 -2.02 10.59
CA LEU A 75 -8.24 -1.11 11.00
C LEU A 75 -8.68 -0.23 12.17
N ASN A 76 -9.99 -0.01 12.34
CA ASN A 76 -10.54 0.81 13.42
C ASN A 76 -9.86 2.17 13.52
N LEU A 77 -9.83 2.85 12.37
CA LEU A 77 -9.19 4.15 12.22
C LEU A 77 -9.90 5.21 13.08
N PRO A 78 -9.17 6.04 13.81
CA PRO A 78 -9.80 7.17 14.50
C PRO A 78 -10.21 8.25 13.49
N VAL A 79 -11.32 8.91 13.76
CA VAL A 79 -11.71 10.13 13.05
C VAL A 79 -10.63 11.19 13.28
N GLY A 80 -10.17 11.83 12.21
CA GLY A 80 -9.05 12.77 12.25
C GLY A 80 -7.66 12.10 12.27
N GLY A 81 -7.59 10.77 12.17
CA GLY A 81 -6.34 10.02 12.14
C GLY A 81 -5.64 10.01 10.79
N VAL A 82 -4.51 9.34 10.74
CA VAL A 82 -3.69 9.14 9.54
C VAL A 82 -3.70 7.68 9.13
N ALA A 83 -4.12 7.40 7.91
CA ALA A 83 -4.12 6.07 7.32
C ALA A 83 -3.13 5.98 6.16
N LEU A 84 -2.41 4.86 6.06
CA LEU A 84 -1.41 4.60 5.02
C LEU A 84 -1.83 3.40 4.16
N ASP A 85 -1.77 3.58 2.85
CA ASP A 85 -2.00 2.56 1.81
C ASP A 85 -0.69 2.32 1.07
N VAL A 86 -0.06 1.17 1.31
CA VAL A 86 1.26 0.84 0.75
C VAL A 86 1.11 -0.03 -0.49
N GLY A 87 1.58 0.48 -1.62
CA GLY A 87 1.29 -0.05 -2.95
C GLY A 87 -0.11 0.37 -3.40
N SER A 88 -0.40 1.67 -3.30
CA SER A 88 -1.74 2.23 -3.48
C SER A 88 -2.32 2.06 -4.89
N GLY A 89 -1.47 1.81 -5.88
CA GLY A 89 -1.89 1.71 -7.27
C GLY A 89 -2.72 2.93 -7.70
N PRO A 90 -3.95 2.74 -8.22
CA PRO A 90 -4.80 3.84 -8.68
C PRO A 90 -5.57 4.58 -7.57
N GLY A 91 -5.31 4.28 -6.28
CA GLY A 91 -5.78 5.05 -5.14
C GLY A 91 -7.16 4.72 -4.59
N ASN A 92 -7.87 3.73 -5.11
CA ASN A 92 -9.24 3.42 -4.68
C ASN A 92 -9.33 3.07 -3.17
N VAL A 93 -8.35 2.32 -2.66
CA VAL A 93 -8.26 1.96 -1.24
C VAL A 93 -7.89 3.20 -0.42
N THR A 94 -6.93 3.98 -0.90
CA THR A 94 -6.56 5.27 -0.27
C THR A 94 -7.76 6.19 -0.10
N ALA A 95 -8.61 6.32 -1.13
CA ALA A 95 -9.84 7.11 -1.07
C ALA A 95 -10.85 6.56 -0.04
N ALA A 96 -10.97 5.21 0.08
CA ALA A 96 -11.80 4.58 1.10
C ALA A 96 -11.28 4.89 2.52
N LEU A 97 -9.97 4.84 2.72
CA LEU A 97 -9.33 5.26 3.97
C LEU A 97 -9.58 6.74 4.28
N GLY A 98 -9.51 7.62 3.25
CA GLY A 98 -9.84 9.04 3.39
C GLY A 98 -11.26 9.29 3.91
N ARG A 99 -12.22 8.51 3.40
CA ARG A 99 -13.60 8.53 3.93
C ARG A 99 -13.68 8.06 5.38
N ALA A 100 -12.93 7.02 5.73
CA ALA A 100 -12.93 6.44 7.07
C ALA A 100 -12.34 7.38 8.13
N VAL A 101 -11.23 8.05 7.83
CA VAL A 101 -10.61 9.02 8.76
C VAL A 101 -11.35 10.37 8.77
N GLY A 102 -12.19 10.64 7.78
CA GLY A 102 -12.98 11.87 7.69
C GLY A 102 -12.17 13.12 7.35
N PRO A 103 -12.85 14.30 7.25
CA PRO A 103 -12.25 15.52 6.68
C PRO A 103 -11.11 16.11 7.52
N GLY A 104 -10.99 15.76 8.78
CA GLY A 104 -9.90 16.19 9.66
C GLY A 104 -8.70 15.26 9.70
N GLY A 105 -8.79 14.11 9.02
CA GLY A 105 -7.73 13.11 8.93
C GLY A 105 -6.96 13.19 7.61
N LEU A 106 -6.06 12.23 7.41
CA LEU A 106 -5.27 12.08 6.18
C LEU A 106 -5.26 10.61 5.76
N ALA A 107 -5.54 10.32 4.50
CA ALA A 107 -5.20 9.07 3.86
C ALA A 107 -4.06 9.32 2.86
N LEU A 108 -3.00 8.53 3.00
CA LEU A 108 -1.79 8.65 2.22
C LEU A 108 -1.54 7.37 1.45
N GLY A 109 -1.51 7.45 0.12
CA GLY A 109 -1.14 6.36 -0.77
C GLY A 109 0.34 6.44 -1.14
N VAL A 110 1.06 5.33 -1.03
CA VAL A 110 2.46 5.22 -1.45
C VAL A 110 2.57 4.23 -2.59
N ASP A 111 3.22 4.62 -3.68
CA ASP A 111 3.52 3.76 -4.80
C ASP A 111 4.82 4.21 -5.49
N VAL A 112 5.53 3.28 -6.14
CA VAL A 112 6.73 3.60 -6.92
C VAL A 112 6.39 3.98 -8.37
N SER A 113 5.21 3.58 -8.85
CA SER A 113 4.79 3.65 -10.24
C SER A 113 4.18 5.02 -10.58
N GLU A 114 4.89 5.84 -11.35
CA GLU A 114 4.38 7.13 -11.83
C GLU A 114 3.05 7.00 -12.62
N PRO A 115 2.87 6.00 -13.53
CA PRO A 115 1.60 5.84 -14.21
C PRO A 115 0.42 5.53 -13.28
N MET A 116 0.66 4.77 -12.19
CA MET A 116 -0.37 4.48 -11.18
C MET A 116 -0.70 5.72 -10.37
N LEU A 117 0.33 6.44 -9.90
CA LEU A 117 0.15 7.69 -9.17
C LEU A 117 -0.57 8.77 -10.00
N ALA A 118 -0.25 8.89 -11.29
CA ALA A 118 -0.97 9.81 -12.18
C ALA A 118 -2.48 9.48 -12.26
N ARG A 119 -2.84 8.20 -12.31
CA ARG A 119 -4.25 7.76 -12.25
C ARG A 119 -4.88 8.05 -10.90
N ALA A 120 -4.14 7.73 -9.81
CA ALA A 120 -4.60 7.97 -8.44
C ALA A 120 -4.88 9.45 -8.18
N VAL A 121 -3.98 10.33 -8.59
CA VAL A 121 -4.17 11.79 -8.48
C VAL A 121 -5.38 12.26 -9.27
N ALA A 122 -5.51 11.81 -10.52
CA ALA A 122 -6.61 12.24 -11.38
C ALA A 122 -8.00 11.79 -10.90
N ALA A 123 -8.07 10.62 -10.24
CA ALA A 123 -9.34 10.01 -9.82
C ALA A 123 -9.69 10.30 -8.36
N GLU A 124 -8.71 10.32 -7.45
CA GLU A 124 -8.95 10.16 -6.02
C GLU A 124 -8.28 11.24 -5.14
N ALA A 125 -7.36 12.06 -5.68
CA ALA A 125 -6.74 13.12 -4.87
C ALA A 125 -7.79 14.12 -4.35
N GLY A 126 -7.65 14.49 -3.08
CA GLY A 126 -8.63 15.35 -2.42
C GLY A 126 -8.04 16.11 -1.22
N PRO A 127 -8.88 16.81 -0.47
CA PRO A 127 -8.44 17.61 0.66
C PRO A 127 -7.71 16.81 1.74
N ASN A 128 -8.07 15.55 1.90
CA ASN A 128 -7.53 14.62 2.88
C ASN A 128 -7.03 13.29 2.27
N VAL A 129 -6.85 13.25 0.95
CA VAL A 129 -6.29 12.12 0.21
C VAL A 129 -5.10 12.61 -0.58
N GLY A 130 -3.91 12.14 -0.26
CA GLY A 130 -2.65 12.49 -0.91
C GLY A 130 -1.85 11.27 -1.33
N PHE A 131 -0.87 11.49 -2.19
CA PHE A 131 -0.04 10.42 -2.72
C PHE A 131 1.45 10.76 -2.64
N LEU A 132 2.28 9.74 -2.38
CA LEU A 132 3.74 9.81 -2.37
C LEU A 132 4.31 8.84 -3.40
N ARG A 133 5.35 9.25 -4.09
CA ARG A 133 6.20 8.33 -4.83
C ARG A 133 7.39 7.94 -3.96
N ALA A 134 7.38 6.73 -3.44
CA ALA A 134 8.42 6.20 -2.55
C ALA A 134 8.50 4.68 -2.62
N ASP A 135 9.61 4.11 -2.12
CA ASP A 135 9.79 2.65 -2.00
C ASP A 135 9.14 2.16 -0.71
N ALA A 136 8.32 1.12 -0.81
CA ALA A 136 7.69 0.46 0.33
C ALA A 136 8.70 -0.21 1.28
N GLN A 137 9.90 -0.52 0.79
CA GLN A 137 10.99 -1.13 1.54
C GLN A 137 11.85 -0.12 2.31
N ASP A 138 11.57 1.18 2.11
CA ASP A 138 12.25 2.32 2.75
C ASP A 138 11.28 3.50 2.80
N LEU A 139 10.27 3.38 3.65
CA LEU A 139 9.22 4.40 3.76
C LEU A 139 9.79 5.70 4.33
N PRO A 140 9.64 6.84 3.63
CA PRO A 140 10.21 8.11 4.06
C PRO A 140 9.42 8.77 5.21
N LEU A 141 8.66 7.98 5.96
CA LEU A 141 7.81 8.44 7.05
C LEU A 141 8.49 8.21 8.40
N SER A 142 8.24 9.10 9.34
CA SER A 142 8.71 8.98 10.72
C SER A 142 8.12 7.76 11.41
N ASP A 143 8.84 7.23 12.41
CA ASP A 143 8.35 6.17 13.27
C ASP A 143 7.03 6.60 13.94
N GLU A 144 6.12 5.66 14.09
CA GLU A 144 4.86 5.87 14.80
C GLU A 144 4.07 7.10 14.34
N SER A 145 4.06 7.35 13.02
CA SER A 145 3.42 8.52 12.41
C SER A 145 1.99 8.25 11.93
N VAL A 146 1.58 6.98 11.75
CA VAL A 146 0.27 6.62 11.19
C VAL A 146 -0.60 5.78 12.12
N ASP A 147 -1.93 5.91 11.99
CA ASP A 147 -2.92 5.23 12.84
C ASP A 147 -3.45 3.92 12.27
N GLY A 148 -3.12 3.60 11.04
CA GLY A 148 -3.44 2.32 10.42
C GLY A 148 -2.73 2.17 9.09
N VAL A 149 -2.35 0.92 8.78
CA VAL A 149 -1.64 0.59 7.54
C VAL A 149 -2.37 -0.53 6.82
N VAL A 150 -2.52 -0.39 5.51
CA VAL A 150 -2.99 -1.44 4.63
C VAL A 150 -2.04 -1.61 3.45
N SER A 151 -1.92 -2.85 2.95
CA SER A 151 -1.28 -3.16 1.68
C SER A 151 -2.05 -4.25 0.97
N ILE A 152 -2.40 -4.02 -0.29
CA ILE A 152 -3.23 -4.96 -1.07
C ILE A 152 -2.53 -5.35 -2.36
N ALA A 153 -2.20 -6.64 -2.50
CA ALA A 153 -1.65 -7.25 -3.70
C ALA A 153 -0.36 -6.55 -4.21
N MET A 154 0.49 -6.07 -3.28
CA MET A 154 1.77 -5.44 -3.60
C MET A 154 2.97 -6.29 -3.18
N LEU A 155 2.92 -6.91 -1.99
CA LEU A 155 4.09 -7.59 -1.40
C LEU A 155 4.66 -8.70 -2.28
N GLN A 156 3.85 -9.39 -3.06
CA GLN A 156 4.33 -10.42 -4.00
C GLN A 156 5.15 -9.85 -5.17
N LEU A 157 5.16 -8.53 -5.36
CA LEU A 157 5.80 -7.86 -6.49
C LEU A 157 7.15 -7.23 -6.14
N ILE A 158 7.54 -7.28 -4.87
CA ILE A 158 8.77 -6.64 -4.38
C ILE A 158 9.81 -7.67 -3.94
N PRO A 159 11.12 -7.34 -4.06
CA PRO A 159 12.20 -8.27 -3.74
C PRO A 159 12.22 -8.73 -2.28
N GLU A 160 12.04 -7.81 -1.34
CA GLU A 160 12.15 -8.05 0.11
C GLU A 160 10.82 -7.74 0.84
N PRO A 161 9.78 -8.60 0.71
CA PRO A 161 8.47 -8.32 1.29
C PRO A 161 8.50 -8.18 2.82
N ALA A 162 9.35 -8.94 3.51
CA ALA A 162 9.50 -8.83 4.97
C ALA A 162 10.04 -7.45 5.39
N ARG A 163 10.92 -6.84 4.59
CA ARG A 163 11.43 -5.49 4.84
C ARG A 163 10.32 -4.45 4.70
N ALA A 164 9.49 -4.56 3.68
CA ALA A 164 8.34 -3.66 3.54
C ALA A 164 7.34 -3.82 4.69
N VAL A 165 7.10 -5.05 5.17
CA VAL A 165 6.27 -5.27 6.36
C VAL A 165 6.90 -4.64 7.60
N ALA A 166 8.22 -4.74 7.78
CA ALA A 166 8.94 -4.08 8.89
C ALA A 166 8.76 -2.55 8.85
N GLU A 167 8.86 -1.94 7.66
CA GLU A 167 8.61 -0.51 7.47
C GLU A 167 7.16 -0.12 7.80
N MET A 168 6.17 -0.91 7.37
CA MET A 168 4.77 -0.72 7.74
C MET A 168 4.57 -0.74 9.25
N VAL A 169 5.25 -1.67 9.95
CA VAL A 169 5.19 -1.78 11.42
C VAL A 169 5.94 -0.64 12.10
N ARG A 170 7.06 -0.18 11.54
CA ARG A 170 7.84 0.94 12.08
C ARG A 170 7.00 2.21 12.11
N VAL A 171 6.37 2.56 10.98
CA VAL A 171 5.58 3.80 10.86
C VAL A 171 4.24 3.74 11.60
N LEU A 172 3.74 2.55 11.92
CA LEU A 172 2.49 2.33 12.64
C LEU A 172 2.65 2.69 14.11
N ARG A 173 1.74 3.48 14.67
CA ARG A 173 1.70 3.82 16.10
C ARG A 173 1.41 2.60 16.97
N SER A 174 1.92 2.60 18.21
CA SER A 174 1.55 1.62 19.21
C SER A 174 0.05 1.58 19.45
N GLY A 175 -0.50 0.39 19.67
CA GLY A 175 -1.94 0.16 19.82
C GLY A 175 -2.74 0.10 18.51
N ARG A 176 -2.11 0.40 17.36
CA ARG A 176 -2.77 0.47 16.05
C ARG A 176 -2.63 -0.83 15.25
N ARG A 177 -3.27 -0.88 14.09
CA ARG A 177 -3.48 -2.11 13.33
C ARG A 177 -2.95 -2.01 11.90
N VAL A 178 -2.44 -3.15 11.41
CA VAL A 178 -1.99 -3.34 10.04
C VAL A 178 -2.74 -4.51 9.42
N ALA A 179 -3.10 -4.39 8.15
CA ALA A 179 -3.71 -5.45 7.35
C ALA A 179 -3.01 -5.56 5.99
N VAL A 180 -2.69 -6.78 5.62
CA VAL A 180 -2.05 -7.09 4.34
C VAL A 180 -2.87 -8.14 3.60
N MET A 181 -3.05 -7.96 2.30
CA MET A 181 -3.65 -8.95 1.42
C MET A 181 -2.67 -9.38 0.34
N VAL A 182 -2.49 -10.69 0.19
CA VAL A 182 -1.67 -11.29 -0.86
C VAL A 182 -2.43 -12.40 -1.58
N PRO A 183 -2.13 -12.65 -2.87
CA PRO A 183 -2.58 -13.86 -3.53
C PRO A 183 -1.82 -15.07 -2.96
N THR A 184 -2.55 -16.16 -2.70
CA THR A 184 -1.95 -17.43 -2.27
C THR A 184 -1.70 -18.35 -3.46
N ALA A 185 -1.05 -19.51 -3.22
CA ALA A 185 -0.61 -20.49 -4.21
C ALA A 185 -1.73 -21.21 -5.00
N GLY A 186 -2.84 -20.52 -5.30
CA GLY A 186 -3.88 -21.01 -6.21
C GLY A 186 -3.48 -20.94 -7.69
N PRO A 187 -4.38 -21.33 -8.60
CA PRO A 187 -4.14 -21.28 -10.06
C PRO A 187 -3.68 -19.91 -10.58
N ALA A 188 -4.10 -18.84 -9.95
CA ALA A 188 -3.70 -17.47 -10.32
C ALA A 188 -2.22 -17.19 -9.96
N ALA A 189 -1.73 -17.69 -8.82
CA ALA A 189 -0.31 -17.59 -8.46
C ALA A 189 0.55 -18.53 -9.32
N ALA A 190 0.01 -19.70 -9.71
CA ALA A 190 0.68 -20.58 -10.66
C ALA A 190 0.84 -19.93 -12.04
N ALA A 191 -0.11 -19.11 -12.47
CA ALA A 191 0.01 -18.36 -13.73
C ALA A 191 1.10 -17.26 -13.64
N LEU A 192 1.28 -16.62 -12.48
CA LEU A 192 2.37 -15.66 -12.24
C LEU A 192 3.76 -16.29 -12.31
N ARG A 193 3.90 -17.58 -11.97
CA ARG A 193 5.17 -18.34 -12.13
C ARG A 193 5.62 -18.50 -13.58
N TYR A 194 4.70 -18.44 -14.54
CA TYR A 194 5.01 -18.58 -15.98
C TYR A 194 5.30 -17.23 -16.65
N LEU A 195 5.20 -16.10 -15.95
CA LEU A 195 5.68 -14.83 -16.49
C LEU A 195 7.21 -14.82 -16.41
N PRO A 196 7.90 -14.73 -17.56
CA PRO A 196 9.37 -14.72 -17.56
C PRO A 196 9.86 -13.51 -16.75
N HIS A 197 10.68 -13.78 -15.75
CA HIS A 197 11.40 -12.81 -14.89
C HIS A 197 10.54 -11.93 -13.98
N ALA A 198 9.32 -12.31 -13.68
CA ALA A 198 8.46 -11.49 -12.80
C ALA A 198 8.80 -11.60 -11.30
N GLY A 199 9.77 -12.42 -10.89
CA GLY A 199 10.25 -12.46 -9.50
C GLY A 199 9.14 -12.44 -8.41
N ALA A 200 7.90 -12.74 -8.79
CA ALA A 200 6.77 -12.63 -7.89
C ALA A 200 6.92 -13.65 -6.76
N HIS A 201 6.95 -13.17 -5.54
CA HIS A 201 6.99 -14.00 -4.35
C HIS A 201 5.65 -14.73 -4.17
N SER A 202 5.70 -16.03 -3.88
CA SER A 202 4.52 -16.83 -3.55
C SER A 202 4.56 -17.14 -2.06
N PHE A 203 3.66 -16.53 -1.31
CA PHE A 203 3.59 -16.72 0.14
C PHE A 203 3.03 -18.10 0.50
N GLY A 204 3.68 -18.76 1.47
CA GLY A 204 3.13 -19.91 2.18
C GLY A 204 1.98 -19.47 3.12
N ASP A 205 1.20 -20.47 3.58
CA ASP A 205 -0.01 -20.20 4.37
C ASP A 205 0.26 -19.42 5.67
N ASP A 206 1.39 -19.68 6.34
CA ASP A 206 1.76 -19.06 7.62
C ASP A 206 2.88 -18.02 7.50
N GLU A 207 3.52 -17.89 6.34
CA GLU A 207 4.74 -17.10 6.15
C GLU A 207 4.60 -15.63 6.58
N LEU A 208 3.52 -14.96 6.16
CA LEU A 208 3.28 -13.57 6.56
C LEU A 208 2.84 -13.44 8.01
N ALA A 209 2.15 -14.44 8.55
CA ALA A 209 1.79 -14.44 9.96
C ALA A 209 3.06 -14.56 10.83
N ASP A 210 3.98 -15.45 10.47
CA ASP A 210 5.28 -15.60 11.14
C ASP A 210 6.11 -14.30 11.08
N VAL A 211 6.11 -13.61 9.94
CA VAL A 211 6.75 -12.29 9.80
C VAL A 211 6.12 -11.27 10.75
N PHE A 212 4.80 -11.22 10.84
CA PHE A 212 4.09 -10.32 11.74
C PHE A 212 4.43 -10.60 13.22
N GLU A 213 4.42 -11.87 13.61
CA GLU A 213 4.77 -12.31 14.97
C GLU A 213 6.25 -12.02 15.28
N GLY A 214 7.13 -12.28 14.34
CA GLY A 214 8.56 -11.98 14.45
C GLY A 214 8.87 -10.50 14.63
N LEU A 215 8.00 -9.62 14.10
CA LEU A 215 8.07 -8.16 14.31
C LEU A 215 7.36 -7.68 15.60
N GLY A 216 6.91 -8.61 16.43
CA GLY A 216 6.29 -8.32 17.73
C GLY A 216 4.83 -7.89 17.66
N LEU A 217 4.15 -8.07 16.53
CA LEU A 217 2.72 -7.79 16.44
C LEU A 217 1.92 -8.81 17.25
N THR A 218 0.86 -8.36 17.85
CA THR A 218 -0.09 -9.16 18.64
C THR A 218 -1.40 -9.35 17.91
N SER A 219 -2.20 -10.32 18.36
CA SER A 219 -3.52 -10.64 17.75
C SER A 219 -3.40 -10.91 16.24
N VAL A 220 -2.29 -11.51 15.83
CA VAL A 220 -2.05 -11.90 14.44
C VAL A 220 -3.08 -12.93 14.01
N ARG A 221 -3.67 -12.73 12.85
CA ARG A 221 -4.63 -13.64 12.24
C ARG A 221 -4.43 -13.68 10.74
N ALA A 222 -4.24 -14.89 10.21
CA ALA A 222 -4.29 -15.17 8.79
C ALA A 222 -5.66 -15.80 8.46
N ASN A 223 -6.25 -15.38 7.36
CA ASN A 223 -7.49 -15.94 6.83
C ASN A 223 -7.41 -16.06 5.32
N THR A 224 -7.47 -17.29 4.82
CA THR A 224 -7.42 -17.60 3.39
C THR A 224 -8.80 -17.94 2.87
N VAL A 225 -9.23 -17.24 1.83
CA VAL A 225 -10.48 -17.53 1.12
C VAL A 225 -10.18 -17.63 -0.37
N GLY A 226 -10.34 -18.83 -0.91
CA GLY A 226 -9.99 -19.12 -2.30
C GLY A 226 -8.50 -18.95 -2.57
N THR A 227 -8.15 -17.96 -3.38
CA THR A 227 -6.76 -17.66 -3.79
C THR A 227 -6.21 -16.38 -3.15
N ILE A 228 -6.84 -15.91 -2.08
CA ILE A 228 -6.48 -14.65 -1.40
C ILE A 228 -6.32 -14.92 0.08
N GLN A 229 -5.22 -14.45 0.64
CA GLN A 229 -4.96 -14.47 2.07
C GLN A 229 -4.93 -13.03 2.61
N TRP A 230 -5.66 -12.82 3.71
CA TRP A 230 -5.55 -11.65 4.56
C TRP A 230 -4.74 -12.00 5.81
N VAL A 231 -3.72 -11.21 6.09
CA VAL A 231 -2.99 -11.24 7.35
C VAL A 231 -3.13 -9.88 8.03
N ARG A 232 -3.44 -9.91 9.31
CA ARG A 232 -3.67 -8.72 10.11
C ARG A 232 -3.05 -8.87 11.49
N GLY A 233 -2.57 -7.76 12.05
CA GLY A 233 -1.95 -7.72 13.36
C GLY A 233 -2.11 -6.37 14.04
N LYS A 234 -1.82 -6.32 15.32
CA LYS A 234 -1.85 -5.11 16.14
C LYS A 234 -0.47 -4.86 16.72
N LYS A 235 0.08 -3.64 16.56
CA LYS A 235 1.29 -3.22 17.25
C LYS A 235 0.97 -3.04 18.75
N PRO A 236 1.79 -3.59 19.66
CA PRO A 236 1.59 -3.45 21.09
C PRO A 236 1.56 -2.02 21.58
#